data_d9f937fcf95decfb6ca8804e6afc518c
#
_entry.id   d9f937fcf95decfb6ca8804e6afc518c
#
_cell.length_a   1.000
_cell.length_b   1.000
_cell.length_c   1.000
_cell.angle_alpha   90.00
_cell.angle_beta   90.00
_cell.angle_gamma   90.00
#
_symmetry.space_group_name_H-M   'P 1'
#
loop_
_entity.id
_entity.type
_entity.pdbx_description
1 polymer ?
#
loop_
_entity_poly.entity_id
_entity_poly.type
_entity_poly.pdbx_seq_one_letter_code
_entity_poly.pdbx_strand_id
1 'polypeptide(L)'
;AIKIDDPGPVFFTQKRLGQNKKYFRVYKFRSMKMSTPHDTPTHMLENPEQYITRVGKFLRAHSLDELPQLFNVLDGSLSLVGPRPGLWNQDVLTAERDKYGVNEYKPGITGWAQINGRDSISIEQKSKLDGYGVRHSSLIFDLKCLLGTVTKVGHDDTVVEGGTGAMEKETKKQEDYTGTTKQKKKILITGKNSYIGENIKEYLNEYPDYYDVEIIETKGLMPTVELFRGYDVVINVAGIAHIKETDENR
;
A
#
# COMPACT_ATOMS: atom_id res chain seq x y z
N ALA A 1 6.49 19.80 24.48
CA ALA A 1 5.34 18.91 24.53
C ALA A 1 5.79 17.46 24.23
N ILE A 2 6.35 17.12 23.03
CA ILE A 2 6.68 15.73 22.63
C ILE A 2 7.58 15.02 23.63
N LYS A 3 8.69 15.65 24.07
CA LYS A 3 9.62 15.06 25.05
C LYS A 3 9.03 14.90 26.46
N ILE A 4 7.98 15.64 26.79
CA ILE A 4 7.32 15.57 28.09
C ILE A 4 6.31 14.42 28.09
N ASP A 5 5.62 14.21 26.96
CA ASP A 5 4.62 13.15 26.82
C ASP A 5 5.28 11.76 26.75
N ASP A 6 6.38 11.65 25.99
CA ASP A 6 7.20 10.45 25.87
C ASP A 6 8.66 10.82 25.70
N PRO A 7 9.57 10.51 26.65
CA PRO A 7 10.97 10.87 26.56
C PRO A 7 11.67 10.31 25.33
N GLY A 8 12.47 11.15 24.64
CA GLY A 8 13.19 10.73 23.43
C GLY A 8 13.31 11.85 22.38
N PRO A 9 13.73 11.53 21.13
CA PRO A 9 13.89 12.51 20.06
C PRO A 9 12.56 13.17 19.67
N VAL A 10 12.61 14.44 19.29
CA VAL A 10 11.46 15.21 18.82
C VAL A 10 11.10 14.81 17.38
N PHE A 11 12.13 14.53 16.56
CA PHE A 11 11.95 14.17 15.17
C PHE A 11 11.99 12.66 14.97
N PHE A 12 11.17 12.21 14.05
CA PHE A 12 11.15 10.86 13.49
C PHE A 12 11.54 10.94 12.02
N THR A 13 12.31 9.98 11.55
CA THR A 13 12.67 9.87 10.14
C THR A 13 12.30 8.50 9.60
N GLN A 14 11.82 8.46 8.36
CA GLN A 14 11.43 7.22 7.70
C GLN A 14 11.95 7.17 6.27
N LYS A 15 12.45 6.02 5.86
CA LYS A 15 12.93 5.77 4.50
C LYS A 15 11.75 5.73 3.53
N ARG A 16 11.80 6.54 2.48
CA ARG A 16 10.76 6.66 1.46
C ARG A 16 11.36 6.62 0.06
N LEU A 17 10.50 6.31 -0.91
CA LEU A 17 10.83 6.37 -2.33
C LEU A 17 10.66 7.81 -2.83
N GLY A 18 11.71 8.34 -3.42
CA GLY A 18 11.75 9.67 -4.06
C GLY A 18 11.76 9.58 -5.58
N GLN A 19 12.13 10.70 -6.21
CA GLN A 19 12.25 10.82 -7.66
C GLN A 19 13.19 9.75 -8.23
N ASN A 20 12.82 9.16 -9.38
CA ASN A 20 13.56 8.10 -10.05
C ASN A 20 13.86 6.90 -9.12
N LYS A 21 12.94 6.63 -8.19
CA LYS A 21 13.03 5.53 -7.21
C LYS A 21 14.24 5.63 -6.26
N LYS A 22 14.86 6.80 -6.14
CA LYS A 22 15.95 7.04 -5.19
C LYS A 22 15.38 7.15 -3.79
N TYR A 23 16.04 6.49 -2.84
CA TYR A 23 15.60 6.57 -1.45
C TYR A 23 16.03 7.90 -0.80
N PHE A 24 15.14 8.43 0.03
CA PHE A 24 15.44 9.55 0.92
C PHE A 24 14.76 9.34 2.28
N ARG A 25 15.02 10.23 3.23
CA ARG A 25 14.39 10.18 4.56
C ARG A 25 13.45 11.37 4.71
N VAL A 26 12.17 11.09 4.96
CA VAL A 26 11.22 12.12 5.35
C VAL A 26 11.41 12.47 6.82
N TYR A 27 11.27 13.75 7.15
CA TYR A 27 11.27 14.25 8.52
C TYR A 27 9.82 14.43 9.00
N LYS A 28 9.54 13.99 10.22
CA LYS A 28 8.25 14.20 10.89
C LYS A 28 8.48 14.54 12.35
N PHE A 29 7.50 15.17 12.99
CA PHE A 29 7.47 15.16 14.46
C PHE A 29 7.09 13.76 14.92
N ARG A 30 7.76 13.31 15.99
CA ARG A 30 7.43 12.01 16.60
C ARG A 30 6.05 12.09 17.24
N SER A 31 5.12 11.31 16.73
CA SER A 31 3.74 11.19 17.19
C SER A 31 3.45 9.85 17.87
N MET A 32 4.40 8.93 17.84
CA MET A 32 4.29 7.60 18.43
C MET A 32 5.33 7.39 19.53
N LYS A 33 5.03 6.48 20.47
CA LYS A 33 5.89 6.14 21.59
C LYS A 33 7.21 5.53 21.12
N MET A 34 8.26 5.67 21.93
CA MET A 34 9.55 5.04 21.66
C MET A 34 9.49 3.51 21.65
N SER A 35 8.51 2.91 22.30
CA SER A 35 8.28 1.47 22.29
C SER A 35 7.65 0.93 20.99
N THR A 36 7.27 1.82 20.07
CA THR A 36 6.69 1.41 18.77
C THR A 36 7.75 0.70 17.92
N PRO A 37 7.44 -0.46 17.30
CA PRO A 37 8.33 -1.12 16.35
C PRO A 37 8.71 -0.17 15.21
N HIS A 38 10.00 0.11 15.05
CA HIS A 38 10.49 1.17 14.16
C HIS A 38 10.26 0.88 12.67
N ASP A 39 10.38 -0.37 12.28
CA ASP A 39 10.34 -0.78 10.86
C ASP A 39 8.98 -1.34 10.42
N THR A 40 8.00 -1.34 11.33
CA THR A 40 6.65 -1.80 11.04
C THR A 40 5.78 -0.62 10.63
N PRO A 41 5.19 -0.62 9.43
CA PRO A 41 4.21 0.39 9.03
C PRO A 41 3.04 0.45 10.01
N THR A 42 2.51 1.64 10.28
CA THR A 42 1.44 1.84 11.28
C THR A 42 0.21 0.95 11.02
N HIS A 43 -0.14 0.71 9.75
CA HIS A 43 -1.28 -0.14 9.38
C HIS A 43 -1.07 -1.64 9.60
N MET A 44 0.19 -2.07 9.84
CA MET A 44 0.54 -3.47 10.17
C MET A 44 0.69 -3.69 11.69
N LEU A 45 0.51 -2.65 12.49
CA LEU A 45 0.55 -2.78 13.95
C LEU A 45 -0.80 -3.28 14.46
N GLU A 46 -0.76 -4.31 15.31
CA GLU A 46 -1.93 -4.64 16.14
C GLU A 46 -2.23 -3.47 17.08
N ASN A 47 -3.47 -2.94 17.00
CA ASN A 47 -3.93 -1.82 17.84
C ASN A 47 -2.99 -0.59 17.78
N PRO A 48 -2.81 0.06 16.61
CA PRO A 48 -1.86 1.17 16.44
C PRO A 48 -2.14 2.34 17.40
N GLU A 49 -3.38 2.51 17.85
CA GLU A 49 -3.80 3.57 18.78
C GLU A 49 -3.04 3.54 20.12
N GLN A 50 -2.66 2.37 20.61
CA GLN A 50 -1.91 2.23 21.86
C GLN A 50 -0.49 2.82 21.82
N TYR A 51 0.05 2.94 20.61
CA TYR A 51 1.38 3.49 20.36
C TYR A 51 1.36 5.01 20.12
N ILE A 52 0.20 5.60 19.87
CA ILE A 52 0.10 7.05 19.62
C ILE A 52 0.17 7.79 20.96
N THR A 53 1.06 8.79 21.06
CA THR A 53 1.16 9.65 22.25
C THR A 53 -0.01 10.65 22.30
N ARG A 54 -0.29 11.27 23.45
CA ARG A 54 -1.35 12.29 23.57
C ARG A 54 -1.09 13.49 22.67
N VAL A 55 0.15 13.99 22.70
CA VAL A 55 0.60 15.07 21.80
C VAL A 55 0.58 14.58 20.34
N GLY A 56 0.97 13.33 20.11
CA GLY A 56 0.93 12.70 18.79
C GLY A 56 -0.46 12.65 18.19
N LYS A 57 -1.48 12.33 18.99
CA LYS A 57 -2.89 12.35 18.53
C LYS A 57 -3.30 13.74 18.03
N PHE A 58 -2.97 14.78 18.77
CA PHE A 58 -3.22 16.17 18.36
C PHE A 58 -2.47 16.54 17.08
N LEU A 59 -1.17 16.21 17.00
CA LEU A 59 -0.35 16.49 15.82
C LEU A 59 -0.90 15.82 14.57
N ARG A 60 -1.29 14.56 14.67
CA ARG A 60 -1.83 13.77 13.53
C ARG A 60 -3.20 14.29 13.09
N ALA A 61 -4.10 14.59 14.04
CA ALA A 61 -5.43 15.13 13.73
C ALA A 61 -5.36 16.43 12.91
N HIS A 62 -4.30 17.23 13.09
CA HIS A 62 -4.09 18.48 12.38
C HIS A 62 -3.01 18.40 11.30
N SER A 63 -2.48 17.20 11.00
CA SER A 63 -1.35 16.98 10.07
C SER A 63 -0.10 17.82 10.39
N LEU A 64 0.03 18.29 11.64
CA LEU A 64 1.18 19.08 12.10
C LEU A 64 2.45 18.23 12.25
N ASP A 65 2.30 16.93 12.43
CA ASP A 65 3.42 15.99 12.47
C ASP A 65 4.22 15.96 11.17
N GLU A 66 3.62 16.35 10.05
CA GLU A 66 4.27 16.39 8.73
C GLU A 66 5.00 17.74 8.44
N LEU A 67 4.86 18.79 9.28
CA LEU A 67 5.51 20.07 9.08
C LEU A 67 7.04 20.00 8.87
N PRO A 68 7.78 19.11 9.57
CA PRO A 68 9.22 18.97 9.32
C PRO A 68 9.58 18.50 7.90
N GLN A 69 8.64 18.00 7.11
CA GLN A 69 8.89 17.71 5.69
C GLN A 69 9.21 18.97 4.87
N LEU A 70 8.95 20.17 5.40
CA LEU A 70 9.43 21.41 4.79
C LEU A 70 10.96 21.47 4.68
N PHE A 71 11.70 20.82 5.58
CA PHE A 71 13.15 20.65 5.43
C PHE A 71 13.48 19.78 4.20
N ASN A 72 12.64 18.78 3.89
CA ASN A 72 12.80 18.00 2.68
C ASN A 72 12.48 18.80 1.40
N VAL A 73 11.61 19.80 1.48
CA VAL A 73 11.38 20.72 0.36
C VAL A 73 12.60 21.61 0.14
N LEU A 74 13.18 22.12 1.23
CA LEU A 74 14.37 23.00 1.18
C LEU A 74 15.61 22.26 0.66
N ASP A 75 15.80 20.98 1.05
CA ASP A 75 16.91 20.15 0.55
C ASP A 75 16.65 19.58 -0.86
N GLY A 76 15.45 19.79 -1.39
CA GLY A 76 15.06 19.39 -2.74
C GLY A 76 14.64 17.92 -2.89
N SER A 77 14.56 17.12 -1.82
CA SER A 77 14.11 15.74 -1.85
C SER A 77 12.59 15.60 -1.99
N LEU A 78 11.83 16.64 -1.57
CA LEU A 78 10.38 16.76 -1.78
C LEU A 78 10.02 18.02 -2.56
N SER A 79 8.81 18.04 -3.11
CA SER A 79 8.08 19.22 -3.57
C SER A 79 6.95 19.55 -2.60
N LEU A 80 6.38 20.74 -2.67
CA LEU A 80 5.14 21.06 -1.97
C LEU A 80 3.98 20.20 -2.52
N VAL A 81 3.84 20.14 -3.85
CA VAL A 81 2.81 19.37 -4.54
C VAL A 81 3.47 18.27 -5.38
N GLY A 82 2.94 17.07 -5.27
CA GLY A 82 3.41 15.88 -5.98
C GLY A 82 2.78 14.58 -5.43
N PRO A 83 3.11 13.44 -6.01
CA PRO A 83 2.67 12.14 -5.50
C PRO A 83 3.19 11.92 -4.07
N ARG A 84 2.36 11.41 -3.16
CA ARG A 84 2.83 11.09 -1.80
C ARG A 84 3.95 10.05 -1.84
N PRO A 85 5.10 10.26 -1.18
CA PRO A 85 6.21 9.33 -1.23
C PRO A 85 5.83 7.98 -0.62
N GLY A 86 5.95 6.91 -1.41
CA GLY A 86 5.71 5.53 -0.97
C GLY A 86 6.74 5.08 0.06
N LEU A 87 6.38 4.09 0.88
CA LEU A 87 7.33 3.39 1.74
C LEU A 87 8.32 2.61 0.86
N TRP A 88 9.53 2.42 1.37
CA TRP A 88 10.60 1.71 0.67
C TRP A 88 10.26 0.25 0.30
N ASN A 89 9.28 -0.35 0.97
CA ASN A 89 8.82 -1.74 0.81
C ASN A 89 7.41 -1.85 0.17
N GLN A 90 6.93 -0.81 -0.49
CA GLN A 90 5.65 -0.81 -1.22
C GLN A 90 5.86 -1.09 -2.72
N ASP A 91 6.36 -2.28 -3.05
CA ASP A 91 6.70 -2.65 -4.43
C ASP A 91 5.49 -2.64 -5.36
N VAL A 92 4.32 -3.07 -4.86
CA VAL A 92 3.07 -3.07 -5.64
C VAL A 92 2.66 -1.64 -6.04
N LEU A 93 2.73 -0.69 -5.10
CA LEU A 93 2.45 0.72 -5.39
C LEU A 93 3.46 1.28 -6.38
N THR A 94 4.73 0.93 -6.22
CA THR A 94 5.81 1.39 -7.10
C THR A 94 5.62 0.88 -8.52
N ALA A 95 5.32 -0.42 -8.69
CA ALA A 95 5.07 -1.02 -9.99
C ALA A 95 3.81 -0.44 -10.66
N GLU A 96 2.75 -0.18 -9.89
CA GLU A 96 1.54 0.41 -10.43
C GLU A 96 1.77 1.86 -10.91
N ARG A 97 2.55 2.65 -10.15
CA ARG A 97 2.93 4.02 -10.52
C ARG A 97 3.84 4.10 -11.74
N ASP A 98 4.66 3.06 -12.01
CA ASP A 98 5.48 3.00 -13.22
C ASP A 98 4.63 3.03 -14.49
N LYS A 99 3.46 2.43 -14.49
CA LYS A 99 2.52 2.44 -15.63
C LYS A 99 2.09 3.85 -16.04
N TYR A 100 2.18 4.81 -15.12
CA TYR A 100 1.76 6.19 -15.33
C TYR A 100 2.93 7.19 -15.32
N GLY A 101 4.19 6.73 -15.24
CA GLY A 101 5.39 7.54 -15.18
C GLY A 101 5.53 8.36 -13.89
N VAL A 102 4.79 8.01 -12.83
CA VAL A 102 4.73 8.78 -11.58
C VAL A 102 6.07 8.80 -10.84
N ASN A 103 6.82 7.69 -10.88
CA ASN A 103 8.06 7.54 -10.14
C ASN A 103 9.21 8.39 -10.70
N GLU A 104 9.06 8.97 -11.88
CA GLU A 104 10.03 9.90 -12.46
C GLU A 104 9.93 11.31 -11.86
N TYR A 105 8.82 11.60 -11.19
CA TYR A 105 8.56 12.92 -10.61
C TYR A 105 8.96 12.98 -9.13
N LYS A 106 9.26 14.19 -8.69
CA LYS A 106 9.55 14.48 -7.30
C LYS A 106 8.27 14.29 -6.46
N PRO A 107 8.33 13.51 -5.37
CA PRO A 107 7.16 13.37 -4.51
C PRO A 107 6.84 14.66 -3.77
N GLY A 108 5.60 14.80 -3.31
CA GLY A 108 5.09 16.01 -2.66
C GLY A 108 4.61 15.76 -1.23
N ILE A 109 4.53 16.85 -0.46
CA ILE A 109 3.84 16.85 0.85
C ILE A 109 2.36 16.63 0.64
N THR A 110 1.77 17.32 -0.35
CA THR A 110 0.39 17.09 -0.80
C THR A 110 0.35 16.82 -2.30
N GLY A 111 -0.81 16.42 -2.82
CA GLY A 111 -0.99 16.15 -4.25
C GLY A 111 -2.40 15.72 -4.60
N TRP A 112 -2.63 15.50 -5.89
CA TRP A 112 -3.96 15.25 -6.41
C TRP A 112 -4.65 14.01 -5.80
N ALA A 113 -3.93 12.91 -5.62
CA ALA A 113 -4.48 11.71 -4.99
C ALA A 113 -4.84 11.95 -3.52
N GLN A 114 -4.03 12.75 -2.79
CA GLN A 114 -4.30 13.04 -1.39
C GLN A 114 -5.58 13.86 -1.19
N ILE A 115 -5.87 14.82 -2.07
CA ILE A 115 -7.10 15.60 -1.98
C ILE A 115 -8.33 14.92 -2.59
N ASN A 116 -8.18 13.80 -3.32
CA ASN A 116 -9.27 13.08 -3.98
C ASN A 116 -9.50 11.65 -3.48
N GLY A 117 -8.98 11.27 -2.31
CA GLY A 117 -9.25 9.94 -1.75
C GLY A 117 -8.24 9.47 -0.74
N ARG A 118 -7.04 10.06 -0.71
CA ARG A 118 -5.97 9.78 0.25
C ARG A 118 -5.71 8.27 0.43
N ASP A 119 -6.01 7.72 1.61
CA ASP A 119 -5.73 6.32 1.96
C ASP A 119 -6.97 5.42 1.83
N SER A 120 -8.13 5.99 1.46
CA SER A 120 -9.40 5.26 1.29
C SER A 120 -9.60 4.64 -0.10
N ILE A 121 -8.69 4.85 -1.03
CA ILE A 121 -8.77 4.38 -2.42
C ILE A 121 -7.76 3.28 -2.70
N SER A 122 -8.06 2.43 -3.68
CA SER A 122 -7.16 1.36 -4.09
C SER A 122 -5.82 1.88 -4.63
N ILE A 123 -4.79 1.02 -4.63
CA ILE A 123 -3.47 1.33 -5.21
C ILE A 123 -3.60 1.76 -6.67
N GLU A 124 -4.46 1.09 -7.44
CA GLU A 124 -4.70 1.42 -8.84
C GLU A 124 -5.31 2.82 -9.01
N GLN A 125 -6.37 3.12 -8.25
CA GLN A 125 -7.00 4.44 -8.27
C GLN A 125 -6.04 5.54 -7.82
N LYS A 126 -5.27 5.28 -6.75
CA LYS A 126 -4.23 6.20 -6.27
C LYS A 126 -3.20 6.49 -7.36
N SER A 127 -2.70 5.47 -8.04
CA SER A 127 -1.70 5.60 -9.11
C SER A 127 -2.24 6.32 -10.33
N LYS A 128 -3.52 6.11 -10.70
CA LYS A 128 -4.20 6.88 -11.75
C LYS A 128 -4.31 8.37 -11.40
N LEU A 129 -4.70 8.69 -10.16
CA LEU A 129 -4.80 10.08 -9.69
C LEU A 129 -3.42 10.75 -9.59
N ASP A 130 -2.40 10.02 -9.12
CA ASP A 130 -1.02 10.50 -9.12
C ASP A 130 -0.55 10.76 -10.56
N GLY A 131 -0.82 9.84 -11.50
CA GLY A 131 -0.53 9.99 -12.92
C GLY A 131 -1.26 11.16 -13.58
N TYR A 132 -2.49 11.42 -13.18
CA TYR A 132 -3.21 12.62 -13.61
C TYR A 132 -2.51 13.88 -13.07
N GLY A 133 -2.17 13.90 -11.78
CA GLY A 133 -1.53 15.03 -11.13
C GLY A 133 -0.20 15.42 -11.80
N VAL A 134 0.69 14.44 -12.07
CA VAL A 134 2.00 14.73 -12.69
C VAL A 134 1.87 15.25 -14.12
N ARG A 135 0.88 14.77 -14.88
CA ARG A 135 0.63 15.24 -16.27
C ARG A 135 0.02 16.64 -16.35
N HIS A 136 -0.71 17.07 -15.33
CA HIS A 136 -1.39 18.37 -15.29
C HIS A 136 -0.68 19.36 -14.38
N SER A 137 0.54 19.02 -13.92
CA SER A 137 1.33 19.89 -13.04
C SER A 137 1.52 21.29 -13.65
N SER A 138 1.06 22.28 -12.92
CA SER A 138 1.17 23.70 -13.26
C SER A 138 0.97 24.51 -11.98
N LEU A 139 1.39 25.76 -11.97
CA LEU A 139 1.23 26.64 -10.81
C LEU A 139 -0.23 26.73 -10.33
N ILE A 140 -1.19 26.82 -11.27
CA ILE A 140 -2.63 26.87 -10.96
C ILE A 140 -3.11 25.54 -10.38
N PHE A 141 -2.64 24.43 -10.93
CA PHE A 141 -2.96 23.10 -10.43
C PHE A 141 -2.39 22.86 -9.03
N ASP A 142 -1.15 23.30 -8.80
CA ASP A 142 -0.51 23.18 -7.49
C ASP A 142 -1.24 24.03 -6.45
N LEU A 143 -1.64 25.25 -6.78
CA LEU A 143 -2.46 26.10 -5.92
C LEU A 143 -3.81 25.42 -5.58
N LYS A 144 -4.44 24.77 -6.55
CA LYS A 144 -5.66 23.99 -6.32
C LYS A 144 -5.44 22.82 -5.34
N CYS A 145 -4.31 22.14 -5.47
CA CYS A 145 -3.95 21.05 -4.54
C CYS A 145 -3.71 21.59 -3.12
N LEU A 146 -3.01 22.72 -2.98
CA LEU A 146 -2.75 23.36 -1.69
C LEU A 146 -4.05 23.82 -1.02
N LEU A 147 -4.92 24.50 -1.74
CA LEU A 147 -6.24 24.93 -1.23
C LEU A 147 -7.11 23.72 -0.84
N GLY A 148 -7.14 22.68 -1.68
CA GLY A 148 -7.85 21.43 -1.38
C GLY A 148 -7.32 20.72 -0.13
N THR A 149 -6.03 20.86 0.16
CA THR A 149 -5.44 20.33 1.40
C THR A 149 -5.94 21.07 2.63
N VAL A 150 -5.93 22.41 2.59
CA VAL A 150 -6.39 23.23 3.71
C VAL A 150 -7.85 22.94 4.07
N THR A 151 -8.72 22.75 3.08
CA THR A 151 -10.13 22.43 3.31
C THR A 151 -10.37 21.05 3.90
N LYS A 152 -9.43 20.11 3.73
CA LYS A 152 -9.54 18.73 4.24
C LYS A 152 -8.82 18.50 5.57
N VAL A 153 -7.85 19.32 5.91
CA VAL A 153 -7.18 19.27 7.22
C VAL A 153 -8.21 19.59 8.32
N GLY A 154 -8.42 18.66 9.24
CA GLY A 154 -9.35 18.78 10.34
C GLY A 154 -10.76 18.21 10.13
N HIS A 155 -11.08 17.70 8.92
CA HIS A 155 -12.37 17.03 8.63
C HIS A 155 -12.25 15.52 8.42
N ASP A 156 -11.05 14.97 8.43
CA ASP A 156 -10.79 13.57 8.06
C ASP A 156 -10.34 12.78 9.29
N ASP A 157 -11.27 12.12 9.98
CA ASP A 157 -11.00 11.19 11.08
C ASP A 157 -10.38 9.85 10.59
N THR A 158 -10.13 9.71 9.28
CA THR A 158 -9.70 8.47 8.63
C THR A 158 -8.23 8.46 8.22
N VAL A 159 -7.35 9.14 8.94
CA VAL A 159 -5.91 9.12 8.64
C VAL A 159 -5.29 7.80 9.06
N VAL A 160 -5.30 6.82 8.17
CA VAL A 160 -4.52 5.58 8.31
C VAL A 160 -3.21 5.74 7.54
N GLU A 161 -2.14 6.01 8.26
CA GLU A 161 -0.83 6.23 7.65
C GLU A 161 -0.30 4.93 7.02
N GLY A 162 -0.15 4.95 5.69
CA GLY A 162 0.38 3.81 4.91
C GLY A 162 -0.63 2.71 4.59
N GLY A 163 -1.88 2.84 5.03
CA GLY A 163 -2.95 1.91 4.69
C GLY A 163 -3.51 2.17 3.29
N THR A 164 -3.78 1.13 2.57
CA THR A 164 -4.77 1.14 1.49
C THR A 164 -6.10 0.85 2.17
N GLY A 165 -6.82 1.88 2.63
CA GLY A 165 -8.10 1.75 3.37
C GLY A 165 -9.22 1.00 2.63
N ALA A 166 -8.93 0.52 1.42
CA ALA A 166 -9.77 -0.40 0.67
C ALA A 166 -9.96 -1.75 1.37
N MET A 167 -8.94 -2.26 2.11
CA MET A 167 -9.07 -3.56 2.79
C MET A 167 -10.04 -3.53 3.98
N GLU A 168 -10.07 -2.43 4.77
CA GLU A 168 -11.01 -2.34 5.91
C GLU A 168 -12.44 -2.05 5.49
N LYS A 169 -12.66 -1.33 4.38
CA LYS A 169 -14.03 -1.08 3.88
C LYS A 169 -14.62 -2.27 3.14
N GLU A 170 -13.79 -3.10 2.52
CA GLU A 170 -14.25 -4.38 1.97
C GLU A 170 -14.62 -5.36 3.08
N THR A 171 -13.85 -5.42 4.18
CA THR A 171 -14.19 -6.25 5.34
C THR A 171 -15.48 -5.75 6.04
N LYS A 172 -15.64 -4.43 6.25
CA LYS A 172 -16.86 -3.87 6.87
C LYS A 172 -18.08 -3.86 5.95
N LYS A 173 -17.92 -3.71 4.63
CA LYS A 173 -19.02 -3.93 3.67
C LYS A 173 -19.43 -5.39 3.56
N GLN A 174 -18.55 -6.32 3.93
CA GLN A 174 -18.84 -7.74 3.94
C GLN A 174 -19.61 -8.17 5.20
N GLU A 175 -19.52 -7.41 6.29
CA GLU A 175 -20.30 -7.66 7.51
C GLU A 175 -21.76 -7.15 7.42
N ASP A 176 -22.05 -6.11 6.61
CA ASP A 176 -23.42 -5.59 6.43
C ASP A 176 -24.26 -6.35 5.37
N TYR A 177 -23.69 -7.37 4.71
CA TYR A 177 -24.41 -8.27 3.79
C TYR A 177 -24.79 -9.59 4.46
N THR A 178 -25.36 -9.54 5.67
CA THR A 178 -25.98 -10.70 6.30
C THR A 178 -27.38 -10.93 5.74
N GLY A 179 -27.46 -11.68 4.67
CA GLY A 179 -28.77 -12.05 4.10
C GLY A 179 -28.72 -13.07 2.96
N THR A 180 -27.53 -13.48 2.48
CA THR A 180 -27.43 -14.54 1.47
C THR A 180 -26.29 -15.48 1.84
N THR A 181 -26.56 -16.76 1.84
CA THR A 181 -25.60 -17.87 2.03
C THR A 181 -24.37 -17.62 1.16
N LYS A 182 -23.23 -17.27 1.77
CA LYS A 182 -21.98 -17.01 1.03
C LYS A 182 -21.55 -18.30 0.35
N GLN A 183 -21.68 -18.36 -0.97
CA GLN A 183 -21.11 -19.43 -1.77
C GLN A 183 -19.59 -19.28 -1.73
N LYS A 184 -18.88 -20.33 -1.22
CA LYS A 184 -17.41 -20.35 -1.18
C LYS A 184 -16.87 -20.18 -2.59
N LYS A 185 -15.82 -19.38 -2.78
CA LYS A 185 -15.13 -19.29 -4.06
C LYS A 185 -14.32 -20.55 -4.31
N LYS A 186 -14.53 -21.20 -5.44
CA LYS A 186 -13.77 -22.36 -5.88
C LYS A 186 -12.49 -21.93 -6.57
N ILE A 187 -11.36 -22.33 -6.01
CA ILE A 187 -10.03 -21.96 -6.49
C ILE A 187 -9.29 -23.20 -6.96
N LEU A 188 -8.85 -23.19 -8.21
CA LEU A 188 -7.99 -24.22 -8.76
C LEU A 188 -6.53 -23.71 -8.80
N ILE A 189 -5.61 -24.46 -8.19
CA ILE A 189 -4.18 -24.22 -8.27
C ILE A 189 -3.57 -25.30 -9.17
N THR A 190 -2.85 -24.91 -10.20
CA THR A 190 -2.05 -25.84 -11.01
C THR A 190 -0.63 -25.92 -10.46
N GLY A 191 0.01 -27.09 -10.56
CA GLY A 191 1.37 -27.28 -10.03
C GLY A 191 1.39 -27.92 -8.64
N LYS A 192 0.66 -29.01 -8.47
CA LYS A 192 0.77 -29.91 -7.31
C LYS A 192 2.24 -30.33 -7.12
N ASN A 193 2.68 -30.43 -5.87
CA ASN A 193 4.06 -30.68 -5.49
C ASN A 193 5.04 -29.54 -5.79
N SER A 194 4.58 -28.36 -6.23
CA SER A 194 5.42 -27.19 -6.28
C SER A 194 5.44 -26.45 -4.93
N TYR A 195 6.60 -25.96 -4.51
CA TYR A 195 6.72 -25.20 -3.26
C TYR A 195 5.74 -24.03 -3.20
N ILE A 196 5.56 -23.29 -4.30
CA ILE A 196 4.65 -22.14 -4.38
C ILE A 196 3.20 -22.59 -4.32
N GLY A 197 2.81 -23.64 -5.06
CA GLY A 197 1.43 -24.12 -5.09
C GLY A 197 0.95 -24.66 -3.74
N GLU A 198 1.79 -25.43 -3.06
CA GLU A 198 1.45 -25.95 -1.73
C GLU A 198 1.35 -24.84 -0.68
N ASN A 199 2.24 -23.85 -0.67
CA ASN A 199 2.16 -22.72 0.27
C ASN A 199 0.91 -21.85 0.03
N ILE A 200 0.53 -21.61 -1.23
CA ILE A 200 -0.71 -20.87 -1.54
C ILE A 200 -1.91 -21.66 -1.05
N LYS A 201 -1.95 -22.98 -1.27
CA LYS A 201 -3.03 -23.84 -0.78
C LYS A 201 -3.13 -23.83 0.73
N GLU A 202 -2.00 -23.96 1.44
CA GLU A 202 -1.93 -23.92 2.90
C GLU A 202 -2.49 -22.59 3.43
N TYR A 203 -2.03 -21.46 2.87
CA TYR A 203 -2.52 -20.14 3.24
C TYR A 203 -4.03 -19.96 3.02
N LEU A 204 -4.57 -20.42 1.87
CA LEU A 204 -5.98 -20.27 1.56
C LEU A 204 -6.86 -21.20 2.43
N ASN A 205 -6.32 -22.35 2.87
CA ASN A 205 -7.01 -23.27 3.77
C ASN A 205 -7.16 -22.73 5.20
N GLU A 206 -6.43 -21.66 5.58
CA GLU A 206 -6.69 -20.93 6.83
C GLU A 206 -8.04 -20.19 6.81
N TYR A 207 -8.65 -20.06 5.62
CA TYR A 207 -9.93 -19.37 5.40
C TYR A 207 -11.01 -20.29 4.82
N PRO A 208 -11.35 -21.40 5.47
CA PRO A 208 -12.21 -22.46 4.91
C PRO A 208 -13.66 -22.01 4.67
N ASP A 209 -14.11 -20.94 5.32
CA ASP A 209 -15.45 -20.37 5.12
C ASP A 209 -15.57 -19.54 3.84
N TYR A 210 -14.45 -19.14 3.24
CA TYR A 210 -14.40 -18.26 2.07
C TYR A 210 -13.96 -18.97 0.79
N TYR A 211 -13.09 -20.00 0.91
CA TYR A 211 -12.45 -20.65 -0.22
C TYR A 211 -12.61 -22.16 -0.16
N ASP A 212 -12.85 -22.74 -1.34
CA ASP A 212 -12.78 -24.17 -1.62
C ASP A 212 -11.61 -24.35 -2.60
N VAL A 213 -10.51 -24.97 -2.12
CA VAL A 213 -9.23 -24.95 -2.82
C VAL A 213 -8.84 -26.33 -3.30
N GLU A 214 -8.70 -26.49 -4.60
CA GLU A 214 -8.19 -27.69 -5.24
C GLU A 214 -6.81 -27.41 -5.87
N ILE A 215 -5.89 -28.38 -5.74
CA ILE A 215 -4.58 -28.31 -6.40
C ILE A 215 -4.38 -29.54 -7.27
N ILE A 216 -3.98 -29.33 -8.51
CA ILE A 216 -3.81 -30.39 -9.49
C ILE A 216 -2.40 -30.40 -10.09
N GLU A 217 -1.95 -31.59 -10.48
CA GLU A 217 -0.75 -31.75 -11.29
C GLU A 217 -1.09 -31.56 -12.78
N THR A 218 -0.38 -30.65 -13.44
CA THR A 218 -0.59 -30.40 -14.87
C THR A 218 0.60 -30.82 -15.75
N LYS A 219 1.62 -31.43 -15.13
CA LYS A 219 2.79 -31.93 -15.88
C LYS A 219 2.38 -33.03 -16.86
N GLY A 220 2.56 -32.76 -18.16
CA GLY A 220 2.19 -33.71 -19.22
C GLY A 220 0.70 -33.71 -19.62
N LEU A 221 -0.12 -32.84 -19.04
CA LEU A 221 -1.52 -32.63 -19.46
C LEU A 221 -1.61 -31.43 -20.40
N MET A 222 -2.32 -31.58 -21.51
CA MET A 222 -2.80 -30.42 -22.27
C MET A 222 -4.04 -29.87 -21.56
N PRO A 223 -3.98 -28.64 -20.99
CA PRO A 223 -5.11 -28.08 -20.30
C PRO A 223 -6.27 -27.83 -21.29
N THR A 224 -7.40 -28.48 -21.06
CA THR A 224 -8.64 -28.23 -21.80
C THR A 224 -9.49 -27.19 -21.07
N VAL A 225 -10.34 -26.48 -21.78
CA VAL A 225 -11.27 -25.51 -21.18
C VAL A 225 -12.17 -26.18 -20.11
N GLU A 226 -12.46 -27.45 -20.27
CA GLU A 226 -13.28 -28.22 -19.33
C GLU A 226 -12.62 -28.41 -17.98
N LEU A 227 -11.29 -28.48 -17.92
CA LEU A 227 -10.53 -28.58 -16.67
C LEU A 227 -10.74 -27.35 -15.75
N PHE A 228 -11.00 -26.21 -16.32
CA PHE A 228 -11.17 -24.94 -15.60
C PHE A 228 -12.64 -24.57 -15.36
N ARG A 229 -13.56 -25.36 -15.90
CA ARG A 229 -14.98 -25.08 -15.75
C ARG A 229 -15.45 -25.34 -14.32
N GLY A 230 -16.15 -24.38 -13.74
CA GLY A 230 -16.70 -24.47 -12.38
C GLY A 230 -15.79 -23.93 -11.28
N TYR A 231 -14.66 -23.34 -11.63
CA TYR A 231 -13.81 -22.58 -10.72
C TYR A 231 -13.99 -21.08 -10.93
N ASP A 232 -14.02 -20.33 -9.83
CA ASP A 232 -14.10 -18.86 -9.84
C ASP A 232 -12.74 -18.21 -10.13
N VAL A 233 -11.66 -18.91 -9.69
CA VAL A 233 -10.26 -18.44 -9.85
C VAL A 233 -9.39 -19.62 -10.22
N VAL A 234 -8.46 -19.40 -11.15
CA VAL A 234 -7.39 -20.35 -11.49
C VAL A 234 -6.03 -19.68 -11.24
N ILE A 235 -5.24 -20.31 -10.37
CA ILE A 235 -3.87 -19.87 -10.05
C ILE A 235 -2.90 -20.82 -10.73
N ASN A 236 -2.25 -20.35 -11.80
CA ASN A 236 -1.27 -21.16 -12.50
C ASN A 236 0.13 -20.95 -11.93
N VAL A 237 0.65 -21.93 -11.22
CA VAL A 237 2.02 -21.99 -10.69
C VAL A 237 2.84 -23.11 -11.33
N ALA A 238 2.28 -23.82 -12.30
CA ALA A 238 3.00 -24.79 -13.10
C ALA A 238 3.93 -24.05 -14.06
N GLY A 239 5.17 -23.88 -13.68
CA GLY A 239 6.22 -23.26 -14.49
C GLY A 239 7.42 -24.20 -14.64
N ILE A 240 8.32 -23.89 -15.57
CA ILE A 240 9.60 -24.55 -15.70
C ILE A 240 10.49 -24.12 -14.54
N ALA A 241 10.41 -24.86 -13.42
CA ALA A 241 11.15 -24.52 -12.19
C ALA A 241 12.65 -24.81 -12.28
N HIS A 242 13.10 -25.63 -13.23
CA HIS A 242 14.52 -25.97 -13.45
C HIS A 242 14.77 -26.24 -14.94
N ILE A 243 15.30 -25.25 -15.63
CA ILE A 243 16.11 -25.52 -16.83
C ILE A 243 17.49 -25.93 -16.26
N LYS A 244 17.82 -27.21 -16.28
CA LYS A 244 19.23 -27.59 -16.20
C LYS A 244 19.89 -26.98 -17.44
N GLU A 245 20.84 -26.08 -17.25
CA GLU A 245 21.76 -25.70 -18.31
C GLU A 245 22.46 -26.97 -18.79
N THR A 246 22.09 -27.46 -19.96
CA THR A 246 22.87 -28.44 -20.70
C THR A 246 23.82 -27.66 -21.58
N ASP A 247 25.03 -28.19 -21.78
CA ASP A 247 26.11 -27.55 -22.58
C ASP A 247 25.70 -27.16 -24.01
N GLU A 248 24.54 -27.56 -24.49
CA GLU A 248 23.96 -27.19 -25.78
C GLU A 248 23.29 -25.81 -25.84
N ASN A 249 23.14 -25.12 -24.68
CA ASN A 249 22.49 -23.79 -24.58
C ASN A 249 23.48 -22.66 -24.19
N ARG A 250 24.79 -22.87 -24.47
CA ARG A 250 25.82 -21.83 -24.33
C ARG A 250 26.06 -21.09 -25.64
#